data_7ae7294a9ed8b28115cd04cd474a2e22
#
_entry.id   7ae7294a9ed8b28115cd04cd474a2e22
#
_cell.length_a   1.000
_cell.length_b   1.000
_cell.length_c   1.000
_cell.angle_alpha   90.00
_cell.angle_beta   90.00
_cell.angle_gamma   90.00
#
_symmetry.space_group_name_H-M   'P 1'
#
loop_
_entity.id
_entity.type
_entity.pdbx_description
1 polymer ?
#
loop_
_entity_poly.entity_id
_entity_poly.type
_entity_poly.pdbx_seq_one_letter_code
_entity_poly.pdbx_strand_id
1 'polypeptide(L)'
;MADVILRGADVILTMDDALSRLRGVDIHLSNGVIVAIGPNLACIGAKIVNVTGCVVTPGLVNTHHHLFQTLTRAVPGGQDALLFGWLQTLYPIWSRFGPEEMFVSAQVGLAELALSGCTLTSDHLYLFPNGSRLDDTIAAASQVGLRFHPTRGAMSIGVRDGGLPPDTLVEAEPAILKDCIRVIDAFHDDSEGAMVRVGIAPCSPFSVSRDLMRDAAILARDKGVMMHTHLAENDEDIKYSLAKFG
;
A
#
# COMPACT_ATOMS: atom_id res chain seq x y z
N MET A 1 -15.62 20.48 3.67
CA MET A 1 -14.46 20.79 4.55
C MET A 1 -14.25 22.30 4.53
N ALA A 2 -13.71 22.90 5.61
CA ALA A 2 -13.42 24.34 5.62
C ALA A 2 -12.23 24.64 4.69
N ASP A 3 -12.24 25.82 4.07
CA ASP A 3 -11.11 26.33 3.30
C ASP A 3 -9.88 26.56 4.17
N VAL A 4 -8.69 26.30 3.61
CA VAL A 4 -7.40 26.51 4.29
C VAL A 4 -6.48 27.30 3.37
N ILE A 5 -5.79 28.30 3.92
CA ILE A 5 -4.70 28.99 3.23
C ILE A 5 -3.39 28.72 3.96
N LEU A 6 -2.44 28.09 3.27
CA LEU A 6 -1.05 28.00 3.72
C LEU A 6 -0.34 29.28 3.34
N ARG A 7 0.13 30.05 4.32
CA ARG A 7 0.65 31.39 4.11
C ARG A 7 2.10 31.55 4.51
N GLY A 8 2.89 32.18 3.65
CA GLY A 8 4.23 32.63 3.97
C GLY A 8 5.30 31.56 3.85
N ALA A 9 5.09 30.55 3.00
CA ALA A 9 6.13 29.56 2.72
C ALA A 9 7.38 30.20 2.15
N ASP A 10 8.55 29.82 2.63
CA ASP A 10 9.82 30.29 2.08
C ASP A 10 10.01 29.75 0.66
N VAL A 11 9.63 28.51 0.44
CA VAL A 11 9.65 27.85 -0.86
C VAL A 11 8.51 26.85 -0.97
N ILE A 12 7.84 26.84 -2.10
CA ILE A 12 6.92 25.76 -2.51
C ILE A 12 7.59 25.00 -3.67
N LEU A 13 7.81 23.72 -3.48
CA LEU A 13 8.29 22.79 -4.52
C LEU A 13 7.07 22.05 -5.07
N THR A 14 6.67 22.37 -6.28
CA THR A 14 5.41 21.84 -6.85
C THR A 14 5.51 20.37 -7.28
N MET A 15 6.73 19.90 -7.53
CA MET A 15 7.01 18.56 -8.10
C MET A 15 6.27 18.30 -9.42
N ASP A 16 5.94 19.37 -10.15
CA ASP A 16 5.41 19.30 -11.51
C ASP A 16 6.54 18.98 -12.52
N ASP A 17 6.18 18.70 -13.77
CA ASP A 17 7.14 18.35 -14.83
C ASP A 17 8.21 19.44 -15.05
N ALA A 18 7.86 20.70 -14.74
CA ALA A 18 8.79 21.84 -14.83
C ALA A 18 9.70 21.97 -13.59
N LEU A 19 9.50 21.14 -12.55
CA LEU A 19 10.18 21.23 -11.25
C LEU A 19 10.14 22.65 -10.67
N SER A 20 8.96 23.26 -10.74
CA SER A 20 8.76 24.66 -10.33
C SER A 20 9.08 24.92 -8.87
N ARG A 21 9.74 26.04 -8.63
CA ARG A 21 10.08 26.54 -7.29
C ARG A 21 9.48 27.91 -7.09
N LEU A 22 8.46 28.01 -6.27
CA LEU A 22 7.72 29.24 -6.06
C LEU A 22 8.11 29.88 -4.72
N ARG A 23 8.17 31.22 -4.70
CA ARG A 23 8.48 32.01 -3.49
C ARG A 23 7.49 33.16 -3.38
N GLY A 24 7.21 33.58 -2.13
CA GLY A 24 6.32 34.73 -1.90
C GLY A 24 4.88 34.47 -2.32
N VAL A 25 4.44 33.23 -2.31
CA VAL A 25 3.08 32.82 -2.69
C VAL A 25 2.45 31.98 -1.59
N ASP A 26 1.13 32.01 -1.54
CA ASP A 26 0.28 31.20 -0.66
C ASP A 26 -0.32 30.04 -1.45
N ILE A 27 -0.84 29.02 -0.75
CA ILE A 27 -1.64 27.93 -1.32
C ILE A 27 -3.03 27.99 -0.71
N HIS A 28 -4.07 28.04 -1.53
CA HIS A 28 -5.46 27.91 -1.11
C HIS A 28 -5.97 26.50 -1.39
N LEU A 29 -6.43 25.84 -0.33
CA LEU A 29 -7.02 24.51 -0.34
C LEU A 29 -8.52 24.65 -0.08
N SER A 30 -9.36 24.07 -0.94
CA SER A 30 -10.81 24.00 -0.75
C SER A 30 -11.28 22.58 -1.05
N ASN A 31 -12.10 22.03 -0.17
CA ASN A 31 -12.63 20.66 -0.29
C ASN A 31 -11.56 19.57 -0.58
N GLY A 32 -10.35 19.73 0.01
CA GLY A 32 -9.25 18.78 -0.16
C GLY A 32 -8.44 18.94 -1.45
N VAL A 33 -8.69 19.97 -2.24
CA VAL A 33 -8.01 20.25 -3.51
C VAL A 33 -7.30 21.60 -3.45
N ILE A 34 -6.13 21.71 -4.08
CA ILE A 34 -5.45 23.00 -4.30
C ILE A 34 -6.22 23.73 -5.39
N VAL A 35 -6.87 24.86 -5.02
CA VAL A 35 -7.67 25.67 -5.96
C VAL A 35 -6.93 26.91 -6.47
N ALA A 36 -5.91 27.37 -5.75
CA ALA A 36 -5.08 28.49 -6.18
C ALA A 36 -3.68 28.44 -5.54
N ILE A 37 -2.69 28.91 -6.29
CA ILE A 37 -1.33 29.23 -5.79
C ILE A 37 -1.02 30.64 -6.29
N GLY A 38 -0.70 31.57 -5.40
CA GLY A 38 -0.44 32.95 -5.78
C GLY A 38 -0.16 33.85 -4.56
N PRO A 39 0.26 35.10 -4.79
CA PRO A 39 0.55 36.03 -3.71
C PRO A 39 -0.74 36.52 -3.04
N ASN A 40 -0.69 36.72 -1.71
CA ASN A 40 -1.74 37.35 -0.91
C ASN A 40 -3.15 36.79 -1.13
N LEU A 41 -3.27 35.46 -1.22
CA LEU A 41 -4.58 34.81 -1.38
C LEU A 41 -5.50 35.17 -0.21
N ALA A 42 -6.77 35.39 -0.50
CA ALA A 42 -7.81 35.69 0.49
C ALA A 42 -9.06 34.82 0.20
N CYS A 43 -9.61 34.27 1.28
CA CYS A 43 -10.90 33.59 1.27
C CYS A 43 -11.59 33.86 2.62
N ILE A 44 -12.80 34.38 2.56
CA ILE A 44 -13.57 34.72 3.78
C ILE A 44 -13.88 33.42 4.52
N GLY A 45 -13.51 33.39 5.81
CA GLY A 45 -13.74 32.22 6.67
C GLY A 45 -12.71 31.08 6.52
N ALA A 46 -11.70 31.21 5.66
CA ALA A 46 -10.65 30.22 5.55
C ALA A 46 -9.76 30.19 6.81
N LYS A 47 -9.35 28.99 7.21
CA LYS A 47 -8.33 28.80 8.23
C LYS A 47 -6.96 29.19 7.66
N ILE A 48 -6.29 30.15 8.27
CA ILE A 48 -4.92 30.51 7.90
C ILE A 48 -3.93 29.63 8.68
N VAL A 49 -3.05 28.94 7.97
CA VAL A 49 -1.92 28.20 8.54
C VAL A 49 -0.63 28.93 8.15
N ASN A 50 0.04 29.51 9.15
CA ASN A 50 1.33 30.17 8.92
C ASN A 50 2.41 29.09 8.70
N VAL A 51 3.07 29.12 7.54
CA VAL A 51 4.15 28.22 7.16
C VAL A 51 5.46 28.99 6.85
N THR A 52 5.63 30.16 7.48
CA THR A 52 6.88 30.94 7.40
C THR A 52 8.04 30.09 7.93
N GLY A 53 9.17 30.11 7.23
CA GLY A 53 10.33 29.29 7.54
C GLY A 53 10.22 27.84 7.04
N CYS A 54 9.14 27.48 6.37
CA CYS A 54 8.91 26.12 5.86
C CYS A 54 9.16 26.02 4.36
N VAL A 55 9.62 24.85 3.96
CA VAL A 55 9.50 24.36 2.58
C VAL A 55 8.22 23.55 2.49
N VAL A 56 7.36 23.88 1.54
CA VAL A 56 6.11 23.14 1.29
C VAL A 56 6.28 22.26 0.05
N THR A 57 5.93 20.99 0.18
CA THR A 57 5.97 19.97 -0.89
C THR A 57 4.63 19.26 -0.96
N PRO A 58 4.30 18.58 -2.08
CA PRO A 58 3.27 17.55 -2.05
C PRO A 58 3.57 16.50 -0.97
N GLY A 59 2.53 15.87 -0.45
CA GLY A 59 2.69 14.78 0.51
C GLY A 59 3.48 13.61 -0.06
N LEU A 60 4.18 12.88 0.80
CA LEU A 60 4.96 11.72 0.39
C LEU A 60 4.05 10.59 -0.10
N VAL A 61 4.55 9.82 -1.06
CA VAL A 61 3.88 8.62 -1.59
C VAL A 61 4.72 7.40 -1.24
N ASN A 62 4.13 6.44 -0.53
CA ASN A 62 4.74 5.14 -0.27
C ASN A 62 4.20 4.11 -1.25
N THR A 63 5.04 3.62 -2.14
CA THR A 63 4.63 2.72 -3.23
C THR A 63 4.66 1.24 -2.87
N HIS A 64 5.22 0.88 -1.71
CA HIS A 64 5.32 -0.52 -1.27
C HIS A 64 5.35 -0.63 0.25
N HIS A 65 4.46 -1.43 0.81
CA HIS A 65 4.40 -1.78 2.23
C HIS A 65 3.74 -3.14 2.44
N HIS A 66 3.99 -3.74 3.61
CA HIS A 66 3.30 -4.91 4.13
C HIS A 66 2.79 -4.57 5.53
N LEU A 67 1.64 -3.90 5.61
CA LEU A 67 1.14 -3.34 6.87
C LEU A 67 0.92 -4.40 7.96
N PHE A 68 0.52 -5.61 7.59
CA PHE A 68 0.34 -6.70 8.55
C PHE A 68 1.63 -7.07 9.32
N GLN A 69 2.80 -6.77 8.75
CA GLN A 69 4.10 -7.06 9.38
C GLN A 69 4.44 -6.08 10.52
N THR A 70 3.70 -4.98 10.65
CA THR A 70 3.96 -3.92 11.64
C THR A 70 4.06 -4.48 13.07
N LEU A 71 3.22 -5.46 13.44
CA LEU A 71 3.24 -6.07 14.78
C LEU A 71 4.45 -6.99 15.03
N THR A 72 5.20 -7.35 13.99
CA THR A 72 6.28 -8.35 14.10
C THR A 72 7.67 -7.79 13.78
N ARG A 73 7.81 -6.46 13.66
CA ARG A 73 9.07 -5.80 13.29
C ARG A 73 10.25 -6.11 14.21
N ALA A 74 10.01 -6.43 15.47
CA ALA A 74 11.06 -6.65 16.47
C ALA A 74 11.15 -8.10 16.97
N VAL A 75 10.64 -9.08 16.19
CA VAL A 75 10.76 -10.51 16.56
C VAL A 75 12.23 -10.92 16.51
N PRO A 76 12.83 -11.37 17.65
CA PRO A 76 14.29 -11.60 17.72
C PRO A 76 14.81 -12.60 16.69
N GLY A 77 14.09 -13.68 16.41
CA GLY A 77 14.50 -14.71 15.44
C GLY A 77 14.55 -14.23 13.98
N GLY A 78 13.97 -13.06 13.67
CA GLY A 78 13.97 -12.48 12.33
C GLY A 78 15.02 -11.38 12.11
N GLN A 79 15.71 -10.91 13.15
CA GLN A 79 16.49 -9.66 13.07
C GLN A 79 17.69 -9.74 12.12
N ASP A 80 18.41 -10.85 12.06
CA ASP A 80 19.60 -11.01 11.22
C ASP A 80 19.40 -12.07 10.12
N ALA A 81 18.16 -12.49 9.86
CA ALA A 81 17.86 -13.52 8.89
C ALA A 81 17.82 -12.96 7.47
N LEU A 82 18.30 -13.74 6.49
CA LEU A 82 18.05 -13.48 5.07
C LEU A 82 16.56 -13.72 4.75
N LEU A 83 16.08 -13.27 3.60
CA LEU A 83 14.66 -13.26 3.24
C LEU A 83 13.94 -14.58 3.53
N PHE A 84 14.44 -15.70 3.03
CA PHE A 84 13.76 -16.99 3.20
C PHE A 84 13.75 -17.46 4.66
N GLY A 85 14.84 -17.31 5.39
CA GLY A 85 14.91 -17.59 6.82
C GLY A 85 14.02 -16.67 7.64
N TRP A 86 13.94 -15.39 7.27
CA TRP A 86 13.05 -14.42 7.87
C TRP A 86 11.57 -14.80 7.67
N LEU A 87 11.17 -15.12 6.44
CA LEU A 87 9.82 -15.58 6.13
C LEU A 87 9.46 -16.86 6.90
N GLN A 88 10.36 -17.87 6.91
CA GLN A 88 10.14 -19.12 7.65
C GLN A 88 9.98 -18.91 9.16
N THR A 89 10.65 -17.91 9.73
CA THR A 89 10.52 -17.52 11.14
C THR A 89 9.17 -16.85 11.41
N LEU A 90 8.67 -16.02 10.50
CA LEU A 90 7.50 -15.19 10.74
C LEU A 90 6.18 -15.83 10.29
N TYR A 91 6.18 -16.70 9.27
CA TYR A 91 4.96 -17.38 8.83
C TYR A 91 4.19 -18.09 9.96
N PRO A 92 4.83 -18.81 10.91
CA PRO A 92 4.13 -19.43 12.03
C PRO A 92 3.47 -18.40 12.98
N ILE A 93 3.97 -17.18 13.04
CA ILE A 93 3.37 -16.10 13.81
C ILE A 93 2.19 -15.53 13.04
N TRP A 94 2.39 -15.16 11.77
CA TRP A 94 1.35 -14.57 10.92
C TRP A 94 0.18 -15.53 10.66
N SER A 95 0.42 -16.86 10.68
CA SER A 95 -0.66 -17.86 10.54
C SER A 95 -1.68 -17.83 11.70
N ARG A 96 -1.38 -17.14 12.80
CA ARG A 96 -2.28 -16.95 13.95
C ARG A 96 -3.05 -15.64 13.89
N PHE A 97 -2.71 -14.75 12.96
CA PHE A 97 -3.43 -13.50 12.83
C PHE A 97 -4.86 -13.73 12.35
N GLY A 98 -5.76 -12.89 12.81
CA GLY A 98 -7.14 -12.82 12.38
C GLY A 98 -7.48 -11.40 11.93
N PRO A 99 -8.77 -11.10 11.76
CA PRO A 99 -9.23 -9.77 11.36
C PRO A 99 -8.73 -8.64 12.26
N GLU A 100 -8.69 -8.87 13.58
CA GLU A 100 -8.25 -7.85 14.55
C GLU A 100 -6.77 -7.51 14.39
N GLU A 101 -5.89 -8.52 14.26
CA GLU A 101 -4.46 -8.28 14.08
C GLU A 101 -4.18 -7.60 12.74
N MET A 102 -4.90 -7.96 11.67
CA MET A 102 -4.79 -7.29 10.36
C MET A 102 -5.20 -5.83 10.46
N PHE A 103 -6.33 -5.55 11.11
CA PHE A 103 -6.83 -4.20 11.32
C PHE A 103 -5.85 -3.35 12.14
N VAL A 104 -5.44 -3.84 13.32
CA VAL A 104 -4.57 -3.08 14.24
C VAL A 104 -3.18 -2.86 13.64
N SER A 105 -2.58 -3.88 13.00
CA SER A 105 -1.28 -3.71 12.34
C SER A 105 -1.33 -2.67 11.22
N ALA A 106 -2.38 -2.68 10.41
CA ALA A 106 -2.59 -1.69 9.37
C ALA A 106 -2.81 -0.30 9.97
N GLN A 107 -3.63 -0.18 11.03
CA GLN A 107 -3.90 1.10 11.69
C GLN A 107 -2.61 1.73 12.24
N VAL A 108 -1.76 0.95 12.91
CA VAL A 108 -0.48 1.44 13.44
C VAL A 108 0.45 1.88 12.31
N GLY A 109 0.65 1.04 11.30
CA GLY A 109 1.54 1.37 10.17
C GLY A 109 1.05 2.59 9.37
N LEU A 110 -0.25 2.71 9.14
CA LEU A 110 -0.84 3.86 8.46
C LEU A 110 -0.72 5.15 9.28
N ALA A 111 -0.90 5.07 10.61
CA ALA A 111 -0.71 6.23 11.48
C ALA A 111 0.76 6.70 11.48
N GLU A 112 1.73 5.80 11.52
CA GLU A 112 3.15 6.13 11.39
C GLU A 112 3.47 6.78 10.04
N LEU A 113 2.93 6.25 8.95
CA LEU A 113 3.09 6.83 7.61
C LEU A 113 2.49 8.24 7.55
N ALA A 114 1.27 8.45 8.08
CA ALA A 114 0.65 9.76 8.12
C ALA A 114 1.49 10.77 8.93
N LEU A 115 2.02 10.35 10.08
CA LEU A 115 2.90 11.19 10.91
C LEU A 115 4.25 11.50 10.23
N SER A 116 4.72 10.67 9.30
CA SER A 116 5.91 10.93 8.50
C SER A 116 5.68 11.88 7.31
N GLY A 117 4.42 12.31 7.09
CA GLY A 117 4.04 13.15 5.95
C GLY A 117 3.60 12.37 4.70
N CYS A 118 3.39 11.07 4.82
CA CYS A 118 2.82 10.26 3.76
C CYS A 118 1.33 10.59 3.59
N THR A 119 0.87 10.75 2.35
CA THR A 119 -0.53 11.07 2.03
C THR A 119 -1.20 10.00 1.15
N LEU A 120 -0.41 9.11 0.57
CA LEU A 120 -0.85 7.95 -0.20
C LEU A 120 0.10 6.78 0.07
N THR A 121 -0.44 5.62 0.39
CA THR A 121 0.35 4.39 0.51
C THR A 121 -0.26 3.22 -0.24
N SER A 122 0.59 2.40 -0.85
CA SER A 122 0.24 1.05 -1.26
C SER A 122 0.45 0.07 -0.10
N ASP A 123 -0.29 -1.04 -0.12
CA ASP A 123 -0.08 -2.18 0.77
C ASP A 123 -0.17 -3.48 -0.02
N HIS A 124 0.78 -4.39 0.19
CA HIS A 124 0.81 -5.71 -0.40
C HIS A 124 0.45 -6.76 0.67
N LEU A 125 -0.83 -6.99 0.89
CA LEU A 125 -1.33 -8.03 1.79
C LEU A 125 -1.51 -9.33 1.01
N TYR A 126 -0.74 -10.37 1.35
CA TYR A 126 -0.68 -11.61 0.57
C TYR A 126 -1.03 -12.88 1.37
N LEU A 127 -1.47 -12.75 2.62
CA LEU A 127 -1.93 -13.88 3.43
C LEU A 127 -3.22 -13.52 4.18
N PHE A 128 -4.13 -14.49 4.27
CA PHE A 128 -5.48 -14.29 4.79
C PHE A 128 -5.88 -15.43 5.76
N PRO A 129 -5.15 -15.60 6.88
CA PRO A 129 -5.44 -16.64 7.86
C PRO A 129 -6.70 -16.30 8.68
N ASN A 130 -7.34 -17.34 9.24
CA ASN A 130 -8.38 -17.24 10.27
C ASN A 130 -9.54 -16.28 9.94
N GLY A 131 -9.90 -16.21 8.66
CA GLY A 131 -11.02 -15.37 8.21
C GLY A 131 -10.70 -13.89 8.03
N SER A 132 -9.43 -13.50 8.14
CA SER A 132 -8.97 -12.15 7.79
C SER A 132 -9.18 -11.86 6.29
N ARG A 133 -9.37 -10.60 5.96
CA ARG A 133 -9.68 -10.13 4.61
C ARG A 133 -8.99 -8.81 4.32
N LEU A 134 -8.89 -8.44 3.04
CA LEU A 134 -8.41 -7.11 2.65
C LEU A 134 -9.29 -5.99 3.22
N ASP A 135 -10.55 -6.28 3.45
CA ASP A 135 -11.56 -5.41 4.09
C ASP A 135 -11.07 -4.86 5.43
N ASP A 136 -10.32 -5.65 6.22
CA ASP A 136 -9.83 -5.26 7.54
C ASP A 136 -8.81 -4.12 7.45
N THR A 137 -7.89 -4.18 6.49
CA THR A 137 -6.90 -3.12 6.27
C THR A 137 -7.52 -1.88 5.63
N ILE A 138 -8.52 -2.06 4.75
CA ILE A 138 -9.30 -0.95 4.18
C ILE A 138 -10.07 -0.20 5.27
N ALA A 139 -10.68 -0.92 6.21
CA ALA A 139 -11.37 -0.33 7.35
C ALA A 139 -10.42 0.50 8.23
N ALA A 140 -9.20 -0.01 8.48
CA ALA A 140 -8.16 0.71 9.21
C ALA A 140 -7.75 2.00 8.48
N ALA A 141 -7.54 1.94 7.17
CA ALA A 141 -7.19 3.10 6.35
C ALA A 141 -8.29 4.18 6.37
N SER A 142 -9.56 3.75 6.33
CA SER A 142 -10.70 4.66 6.44
C SER A 142 -10.72 5.42 7.78
N GLN A 143 -10.35 4.76 8.88
CA GLN A 143 -10.29 5.41 10.19
C GLN A 143 -9.13 6.39 10.33
N VAL A 144 -7.97 6.07 9.74
CA VAL A 144 -6.80 6.97 9.74
C VAL A 144 -7.01 8.14 8.78
N GLY A 145 -7.76 7.93 7.69
CA GLY A 145 -8.05 8.96 6.69
C GLY A 145 -6.91 9.15 5.68
N LEU A 146 -6.05 8.15 5.46
CA LEU A 146 -4.99 8.15 4.47
C LEU A 146 -5.50 7.59 3.14
N ARG A 147 -5.07 8.16 2.00
CA ARG A 147 -5.32 7.52 0.70
C ARG A 147 -4.61 6.19 0.63
N PHE A 148 -5.35 5.17 0.18
CA PHE A 148 -4.91 3.80 0.30
C PHE A 148 -5.05 3.04 -1.03
N HIS A 149 -3.95 2.42 -1.46
CA HIS A 149 -3.91 1.50 -2.58
C HIS A 149 -3.65 0.07 -2.06
N PRO A 150 -4.67 -0.57 -1.44
CA PRO A 150 -4.54 -1.95 -1.00
C PRO A 150 -4.47 -2.88 -2.20
N THR A 151 -3.57 -3.85 -2.17
CA THR A 151 -3.55 -4.89 -3.19
C THR A 151 -3.99 -6.22 -2.57
N ARG A 152 -4.95 -6.90 -3.25
CA ARG A 152 -5.33 -8.27 -2.91
C ARG A 152 -4.19 -9.18 -3.37
N GLY A 153 -3.24 -9.40 -2.47
CA GLY A 153 -2.12 -10.31 -2.67
C GLY A 153 -2.56 -11.77 -2.62
N ALA A 154 -1.64 -12.66 -3.00
CA ALA A 154 -1.96 -14.09 -3.00
C ALA A 154 -0.71 -14.94 -2.92
N MET A 155 -0.84 -16.10 -2.28
CA MET A 155 0.08 -17.22 -2.34
C MET A 155 -0.70 -18.48 -2.67
N SER A 156 -0.27 -19.26 -3.69
CA SER A 156 -0.95 -20.49 -4.13
C SER A 156 -0.06 -21.74 -4.07
N ILE A 157 1.27 -21.55 -3.94
CA ILE A 157 2.23 -22.67 -3.87
C ILE A 157 2.81 -22.74 -2.48
N GLY A 158 2.43 -23.79 -1.73
CA GLY A 158 2.96 -24.09 -0.41
C GLY A 158 4.17 -25.00 -0.42
N VAL A 159 4.67 -25.31 0.78
CA VAL A 159 5.83 -26.21 0.97
C VAL A 159 5.62 -27.57 0.28
N ARG A 160 4.41 -28.12 0.33
CA ARG A 160 4.04 -29.38 -0.32
C ARG A 160 4.30 -29.37 -1.82
N ASP A 161 4.09 -28.23 -2.47
CA ASP A 161 4.22 -28.06 -3.92
C ASP A 161 5.54 -27.37 -4.31
N GLY A 162 6.51 -27.34 -3.38
CA GLY A 162 7.86 -26.80 -3.59
C GLY A 162 7.96 -25.28 -3.48
N GLY A 163 6.95 -24.63 -2.90
CA GLY A 163 7.00 -23.22 -2.50
C GLY A 163 7.60 -23.02 -1.12
N LEU A 164 7.71 -21.78 -0.69
CA LEU A 164 8.23 -21.40 0.63
C LEU A 164 7.12 -21.28 1.71
N PRO A 165 5.91 -20.76 1.40
CA PRO A 165 4.88 -20.56 2.41
C PRO A 165 4.36 -21.88 2.99
N PRO A 166 4.00 -21.94 4.28
CA PRO A 166 3.25 -23.05 4.84
C PRO A 166 1.94 -23.31 4.08
N ASP A 167 1.57 -24.57 3.90
CA ASP A 167 0.33 -24.93 3.20
C ASP A 167 -0.94 -24.33 3.84
N THR A 168 -0.89 -23.96 5.11
CA THR A 168 -1.99 -23.29 5.82
C THR A 168 -2.15 -21.82 5.47
N LEU A 169 -1.19 -21.21 4.78
CA LEU A 169 -1.21 -19.81 4.36
C LEU A 169 -1.41 -19.62 2.86
N VAL A 170 -1.54 -20.71 2.11
CA VAL A 170 -1.85 -20.64 0.68
C VAL A 170 -3.33 -20.87 0.41
N GLU A 171 -3.81 -20.32 -0.68
CA GLU A 171 -5.21 -20.40 -1.08
C GLU A 171 -5.35 -21.09 -2.45
N ALA A 172 -6.54 -21.66 -2.71
CA ALA A 172 -6.88 -22.18 -4.03
C ALA A 172 -7.02 -21.02 -5.05
N GLU A 173 -6.40 -21.14 -6.20
CA GLU A 173 -6.35 -20.07 -7.22
C GLU A 173 -7.75 -19.57 -7.67
N PRO A 174 -8.77 -20.43 -7.86
CA PRO A 174 -10.12 -19.94 -8.18
C PRO A 174 -10.73 -19.09 -7.04
N ALA A 175 -10.42 -19.40 -5.78
CA ALA A 175 -10.88 -18.60 -4.64
C ALA A 175 -10.17 -17.25 -4.58
N ILE A 176 -8.85 -17.22 -4.88
CA ILE A 176 -8.07 -16.00 -4.98
C ILE A 176 -8.67 -15.05 -6.03
N LEU A 177 -8.86 -15.54 -7.26
CA LEU A 177 -9.40 -14.74 -8.37
C LEU A 177 -10.82 -14.23 -8.07
N LYS A 178 -11.65 -15.09 -7.48
CA LYS A 178 -13.00 -14.69 -7.04
C LYS A 178 -12.96 -13.58 -5.99
N ASP A 179 -12.06 -13.66 -5.02
CA ASP A 179 -11.95 -12.63 -3.99
C ASP A 179 -11.33 -11.33 -4.54
N CYS A 180 -10.40 -11.42 -5.50
CA CYS A 180 -9.91 -10.24 -6.23
C CYS A 180 -11.06 -9.49 -6.90
N ILE A 181 -11.96 -10.18 -7.60
CA ILE A 181 -13.15 -9.58 -8.21
C ILE A 181 -14.02 -8.93 -7.14
N ARG A 182 -14.30 -9.64 -6.05
CA ARG A 182 -15.13 -9.15 -4.95
C ARG A 182 -14.61 -7.84 -4.35
N VAL A 183 -13.32 -7.76 -4.03
CA VAL A 183 -12.76 -6.57 -3.39
C VAL A 183 -12.69 -5.38 -4.35
N ILE A 184 -12.43 -5.64 -5.65
CA ILE A 184 -12.46 -4.59 -6.68
C ILE A 184 -13.91 -4.06 -6.78
N ASP A 185 -14.89 -4.92 -6.96
CA ASP A 185 -16.28 -4.50 -7.12
C ASP A 185 -16.85 -3.79 -5.88
N ALA A 186 -16.32 -4.11 -4.67
CA ALA A 186 -16.79 -3.53 -3.42
C ALA A 186 -16.11 -2.20 -3.04
N PHE A 187 -14.85 -2.01 -3.39
CA PHE A 187 -14.04 -0.93 -2.81
C PHE A 187 -13.25 -0.08 -3.80
N HIS A 188 -13.08 -0.54 -5.06
CA HIS A 188 -12.29 0.23 -6.03
C HIS A 188 -13.07 1.44 -6.51
N ASP A 189 -12.44 2.61 -6.42
CA ASP A 189 -12.94 3.87 -6.96
C ASP A 189 -11.85 4.47 -7.84
N ASP A 190 -12.10 4.60 -9.15
CA ASP A 190 -11.16 5.13 -10.13
C ASP A 190 -11.29 6.65 -10.34
N SER A 191 -12.23 7.29 -9.63
CA SER A 191 -12.44 8.73 -9.71
C SER A 191 -11.21 9.53 -9.26
N GLU A 192 -11.08 10.74 -9.75
CA GLU A 192 -10.02 11.66 -9.32
C GLU A 192 -10.13 11.95 -7.82
N GLY A 193 -9.03 11.80 -7.10
CA GLY A 193 -8.99 12.03 -5.65
C GLY A 193 -9.58 10.90 -4.80
N ALA A 194 -9.94 9.76 -5.40
CA ALA A 194 -10.45 8.60 -4.67
C ALA A 194 -9.59 8.24 -3.45
N MET A 195 -10.26 7.83 -2.37
CA MET A 195 -9.57 7.44 -1.13
C MET A 195 -9.08 5.99 -1.16
N VAL A 196 -9.71 5.11 -1.96
CA VAL A 196 -9.33 3.69 -2.08
C VAL A 196 -9.28 3.29 -3.54
N ARG A 197 -8.13 2.79 -3.99
CA ARG A 197 -7.97 2.15 -5.29
C ARG A 197 -7.39 0.76 -5.09
N VAL A 198 -8.18 -0.27 -5.36
CA VAL A 198 -7.75 -1.67 -5.17
C VAL A 198 -6.88 -2.12 -6.33
N GLY A 199 -5.81 -2.86 -6.02
CA GLY A 199 -4.99 -3.58 -6.99
C GLY A 199 -4.99 -5.09 -6.74
N ILE A 200 -4.32 -5.83 -7.62
CA ILE A 200 -4.09 -7.28 -7.52
C ILE A 200 -2.60 -7.53 -7.32
N ALA A 201 -2.22 -8.48 -6.46
CA ALA A 201 -0.82 -8.70 -6.17
C ALA A 201 -0.47 -10.20 -5.94
N PRO A 202 -0.32 -11.02 -7.01
CA PRO A 202 0.32 -12.31 -6.85
C PRO A 202 1.72 -12.10 -6.26
N CYS A 203 2.02 -12.76 -5.12
CA CYS A 203 3.10 -12.33 -4.23
C CYS A 203 4.48 -12.36 -4.90
N SER A 204 4.90 -13.51 -5.42
CA SER A 204 6.25 -13.68 -5.99
C SER A 204 6.34 -14.97 -6.80
N PRO A 205 7.37 -15.15 -7.66
CA PRO A 205 7.56 -16.37 -8.43
C PRO A 205 7.71 -17.66 -7.59
N PHE A 206 8.14 -17.53 -6.32
CA PHE A 206 8.32 -18.68 -5.43
C PHE A 206 7.09 -18.96 -4.53
N SER A 207 6.01 -18.22 -4.70
CA SER A 207 4.81 -18.36 -3.87
C SER A 207 3.49 -18.46 -4.67
N VAL A 208 3.53 -18.25 -5.99
CA VAL A 208 2.37 -18.40 -6.87
C VAL A 208 2.73 -19.20 -8.13
N SER A 209 1.72 -19.84 -8.74
CA SER A 209 1.90 -20.53 -10.03
C SER A 209 2.04 -19.54 -11.19
N ARG A 210 2.62 -19.99 -12.31
CA ARG A 210 2.65 -19.21 -13.56
C ARG A 210 1.24 -18.92 -14.07
N ASP A 211 0.32 -19.83 -13.86
CA ASP A 211 -1.07 -19.69 -14.30
C ASP A 211 -1.78 -18.60 -13.48
N LEU A 212 -1.65 -18.60 -12.16
CA LEU A 212 -2.18 -17.53 -11.33
C LEU A 212 -1.57 -16.16 -11.69
N MET A 213 -0.26 -16.09 -11.93
CA MET A 213 0.40 -14.85 -12.35
C MET A 213 -0.18 -14.33 -13.66
N ARG A 214 -0.38 -15.22 -14.65
CA ARG A 214 -1.02 -14.87 -15.94
C ARG A 214 -2.47 -14.43 -15.76
N ASP A 215 -3.25 -15.22 -15.02
CA ASP A 215 -4.69 -14.98 -14.88
C ASP A 215 -4.98 -13.73 -14.05
N ALA A 216 -4.14 -13.46 -13.03
CA ALA A 216 -4.17 -12.20 -12.30
C ALA A 216 -3.86 -10.99 -13.20
N ALA A 217 -2.89 -11.11 -14.12
CA ALA A 217 -2.57 -10.06 -15.07
C ALA A 217 -3.69 -9.82 -16.10
N ILE A 218 -4.38 -10.88 -16.52
CA ILE A 218 -5.58 -10.75 -17.38
C ILE A 218 -6.69 -10.03 -16.61
N LEU A 219 -7.00 -10.51 -15.40
CA LEU A 219 -8.04 -9.92 -14.55
C LEU A 219 -7.76 -8.44 -14.25
N ALA A 220 -6.51 -8.08 -13.95
CA ALA A 220 -6.13 -6.69 -13.69
C ALA A 220 -6.42 -5.78 -14.90
N ARG A 221 -6.07 -6.24 -16.12
CA ARG A 221 -6.38 -5.50 -17.36
C ARG A 221 -7.87 -5.39 -17.61
N ASP A 222 -8.62 -6.49 -17.44
CA ASP A 222 -10.07 -6.53 -17.67
C ASP A 222 -10.83 -5.61 -16.70
N LYS A 223 -10.35 -5.49 -15.46
CA LYS A 223 -10.92 -4.61 -14.43
C LYS A 223 -10.35 -3.20 -14.44
N GLY A 224 -9.32 -2.91 -15.24
CA GLY A 224 -8.68 -1.59 -15.28
C GLY A 224 -7.91 -1.24 -13.98
N VAL A 225 -7.45 -2.24 -13.21
CA VAL A 225 -6.71 -2.04 -11.97
C VAL A 225 -5.24 -2.35 -12.12
N MET A 226 -4.42 -1.83 -11.21
CA MET A 226 -2.98 -2.09 -11.22
C MET A 226 -2.66 -3.49 -10.68
N MET A 227 -1.56 -4.06 -11.17
CA MET A 227 -1.00 -5.30 -10.66
C MET A 227 0.38 -5.04 -10.05
N HIS A 228 0.66 -5.72 -8.94
CA HIS A 228 1.88 -5.61 -8.16
C HIS A 228 2.44 -7.01 -7.89
N THR A 229 3.76 -7.19 -7.89
CA THR A 229 4.43 -8.44 -7.50
C THR A 229 5.85 -8.15 -7.02
N HIS A 230 6.46 -9.09 -6.30
CA HIS A 230 7.90 -9.08 -6.04
C HIS A 230 8.60 -9.86 -7.14
N LEU A 231 9.71 -9.33 -7.63
CA LEU A 231 10.50 -9.97 -8.69
C LEU A 231 11.98 -9.61 -8.53
N ALA A 232 12.83 -10.63 -8.55
CA ALA A 232 14.29 -10.50 -8.45
C ALA A 232 14.72 -9.69 -7.20
N GLU A 233 14.05 -9.95 -6.07
CA GLU A 233 14.24 -9.23 -4.82
C GLU A 233 15.64 -9.46 -4.23
N ASN A 234 16.15 -10.70 -4.36
CA ASN A 234 17.47 -11.08 -3.90
C ASN A 234 18.01 -12.31 -4.66
N ASP A 235 19.23 -12.72 -4.32
CA ASP A 235 19.90 -13.86 -4.97
C ASP A 235 19.16 -15.19 -4.80
N GLU A 236 18.41 -15.38 -3.70
CA GLU A 236 17.63 -16.61 -3.47
C GLU A 236 16.44 -16.68 -4.42
N ASP A 237 15.71 -15.58 -4.61
CA ASP A 237 14.62 -15.47 -5.57
C ASP A 237 15.12 -15.66 -7.01
N ILE A 238 16.25 -15.04 -7.36
CA ILE A 238 16.86 -15.19 -8.69
C ILE A 238 17.24 -16.66 -8.92
N LYS A 239 17.90 -17.31 -7.97
CA LYS A 239 18.26 -18.74 -8.07
C LYS A 239 17.04 -19.64 -8.20
N TYR A 240 16.00 -19.39 -7.41
CA TYR A 240 14.73 -20.11 -7.49
C TYR A 240 14.12 -19.96 -8.90
N SER A 241 14.01 -18.73 -9.37
CA SER A 241 13.39 -18.42 -10.65
C SER A 241 14.13 -19.07 -11.82
N LEU A 242 15.47 -19.01 -11.83
CA LEU A 242 16.31 -19.69 -12.83
C LEU A 242 16.17 -21.21 -12.78
N ALA A 243 16.14 -21.80 -11.59
CA ALA A 243 16.00 -23.25 -11.44
C ALA A 243 14.61 -23.77 -11.86
N LYS A 244 13.56 -22.96 -11.65
CA LYS A 244 12.16 -23.35 -11.90
C LYS A 244 11.69 -23.03 -13.32
N PHE A 245 12.17 -21.94 -13.90
CA PHE A 245 11.61 -21.40 -15.14
C PHE A 245 12.64 -21.27 -16.29
N GLY A 246 13.92 -21.35 -16.00
CA GLY A 246 15.03 -21.21 -16.96
C GLY A 246 15.54 -19.80 -17.12
#